data_022c4fb7e8410ea4f9205e3a39ae91ae
#
_entry.id   022c4fb7e8410ea4f9205e3a39ae91ae
#
_cell.length_a   1.000
_cell.length_b   1.000
_cell.length_c   1.000
_cell.angle_alpha   90.00
_cell.angle_beta   90.00
_cell.angle_gamma   90.00
#
_symmetry.space_group_name_H-M   'P 1'
#
loop_
_entity.id
_entity.type
_entity.pdbx_description
1 polymer ?
#
loop_
_entity_poly.entity_id
_entity_poly.type
_entity_poly.pdbx_seq_one_letter_code
_entity_poly.pdbx_strand_id
1 'polypeptide(L)'
;MLIKAVHYLLCFACIYVLSHAEPIISQPQSFASFKINNDTTQNEGSCVYTVTISTSCSSISATRDHISLAFGDAYGIQVYAPRLDDPWSSTFERCSADSFRVKGPCTHQICYVYLYRTGRDGWKPDTVKIFGYYSKPVTFYFRAFLPGGIWYGFNYCSSASSFSSSSSSSSSASK
;
A
#
# COMPACT_ATOMS: atom_id res chain seq x y z
N MET A 1 -22.21 32.88 38.62
CA MET A 1 -22.66 32.71 37.22
C MET A 1 -21.51 32.62 36.22
N LEU A 2 -20.46 33.43 36.37
CA LEU A 2 -19.30 33.45 35.43
C LEU A 2 -18.59 32.10 35.25
N ILE A 3 -18.35 31.37 36.35
CA ILE A 3 -17.62 30.09 36.35
C ILE A 3 -18.35 29.00 35.53
N LYS A 4 -19.68 28.95 35.62
CA LYS A 4 -20.48 27.99 34.82
C LYS A 4 -20.46 28.31 33.33
N ALA A 5 -20.47 29.59 32.95
CA ALA A 5 -20.37 30.02 31.56
C ALA A 5 -19.03 29.68 30.94
N VAL A 6 -17.92 29.82 31.69
CA VAL A 6 -16.57 29.43 31.23
C VAL A 6 -16.45 27.90 31.03
N HIS A 7 -17.06 27.10 31.91
CA HIS A 7 -17.08 25.64 31.77
C HIS A 7 -17.84 25.19 30.50
N TYR A 8 -18.99 25.79 30.23
CA TYR A 8 -19.73 25.50 28.99
C TYR A 8 -18.98 25.89 27.75
N LEU A 9 -18.29 27.04 27.72
CA LEU A 9 -17.47 27.48 26.60
C LEU A 9 -16.29 26.54 26.37
N LEU A 10 -15.62 26.05 27.41
CA LEU A 10 -14.53 25.08 27.31
C LEU A 10 -15.00 23.71 26.81
N CYS A 11 -16.17 23.22 27.29
CA CYS A 11 -16.77 21.99 26.78
C CYS A 11 -17.16 22.10 25.30
N PHE A 12 -17.75 23.21 24.87
CA PHE A 12 -18.08 23.45 23.47
C PHE A 12 -16.83 23.52 22.60
N ALA A 13 -15.74 24.16 23.06
CA ALA A 13 -14.48 24.20 22.35
C ALA A 13 -13.84 22.79 22.20
N CYS A 14 -13.89 21.96 23.27
CA CYS A 14 -13.42 20.57 23.18
C CYS A 14 -14.25 19.72 22.21
N ILE A 15 -15.56 19.87 22.16
CA ILE A 15 -16.44 19.15 21.23
C ILE A 15 -16.15 19.58 19.78
N TYR A 16 -15.89 20.86 19.55
CA TYR A 16 -15.56 21.39 18.23
C TYR A 16 -14.23 20.84 17.70
N VAL A 17 -13.21 20.70 18.56
CA VAL A 17 -11.90 20.15 18.16
C VAL A 17 -12.00 18.65 17.85
N LEU A 18 -12.82 17.89 18.57
CA LEU A 18 -13.01 16.45 18.33
C LEU A 18 -13.85 16.15 17.07
N SER A 19 -14.71 17.07 16.63
CA SER A 19 -15.55 16.85 15.45
C SER A 19 -14.85 17.14 14.11
N HIS A 20 -13.64 17.69 14.12
CA HIS A 20 -12.86 18.01 12.92
C HIS A 20 -11.67 17.06 12.68
N ALA A 21 -11.65 15.91 13.36
CA ALA A 21 -10.72 14.84 13.01
C ALA A 21 -11.17 14.21 11.68
N GLU A 22 -10.76 14.81 10.57
CA GLU A 22 -10.89 14.19 9.25
C GLU A 22 -10.20 12.83 9.27
N PRO A 23 -10.83 11.76 8.77
CA PRO A 23 -10.14 10.49 8.63
C PRO A 23 -8.92 10.71 7.72
N ILE A 24 -7.73 10.45 8.23
CA ILE A 24 -6.50 10.50 7.44
C ILE A 24 -6.62 9.38 6.40
N ILE A 25 -7.18 9.70 5.25
CA ILE A 25 -7.16 8.81 4.09
C ILE A 25 -5.71 8.82 3.61
N SER A 26 -4.98 7.76 3.92
CA SER A 26 -3.62 7.59 3.41
C SER A 26 -3.65 7.66 1.89
N GLN A 27 -2.91 8.60 1.32
CA GLN A 27 -2.77 8.76 -0.12
C GLN A 27 -1.57 7.96 -0.62
N PRO A 28 -1.62 7.45 -1.86
CA PRO A 28 -0.47 6.78 -2.45
C PRO A 28 0.70 7.76 -2.61
N GLN A 29 1.92 7.25 -2.42
CA GLN A 29 3.15 8.04 -2.45
C GLN A 29 4.12 7.52 -3.50
N SER A 30 5.02 8.40 -3.96
CA SER A 30 6.11 8.06 -4.86
C SER A 30 7.31 7.51 -4.07
N PHE A 31 7.89 6.40 -4.56
CA PHE A 31 9.05 5.75 -3.95
C PHE A 31 10.18 5.63 -4.97
N ALA A 32 11.02 6.69 -5.04
CA ALA A 32 12.16 6.74 -5.97
C ALA A 32 13.24 5.69 -5.66
N SER A 33 13.37 5.28 -4.40
CA SER A 33 14.37 4.31 -3.94
C SER A 33 13.82 2.89 -3.76
N PHE A 34 12.60 2.61 -4.24
CA PHE A 34 12.03 1.26 -4.16
C PHE A 34 12.86 0.29 -5.01
N LYS A 35 13.32 -0.79 -4.40
CA LYS A 35 14.10 -1.83 -5.07
C LYS A 35 13.29 -3.11 -5.20
N ILE A 36 13.38 -3.73 -6.36
CA ILE A 36 12.90 -5.09 -6.56
C ILE A 36 13.93 -6.04 -5.98
N ASN A 37 13.51 -6.86 -5.04
CA ASN A 37 14.33 -7.92 -4.48
C ASN A 37 14.35 -9.09 -5.48
N ASN A 38 15.44 -9.21 -6.23
CA ASN A 38 15.65 -10.34 -7.15
C ASN A 38 16.24 -11.58 -6.43
N ASP A 39 16.71 -11.40 -5.21
CA ASP A 39 17.27 -12.47 -4.38
C ASP A 39 16.15 -13.18 -3.62
N THR A 40 15.27 -13.86 -4.34
CA THR A 40 14.38 -14.84 -3.71
C THR A 40 15.24 -16.04 -3.32
N THR A 41 15.66 -16.09 -2.08
CA THR A 41 16.29 -17.28 -1.49
C THR A 41 15.35 -18.47 -1.70
N GLN A 42 15.88 -19.50 -2.33
CA GLN A 42 15.20 -20.69 -2.89
C GLN A 42 14.41 -21.55 -1.88
N ASN A 43 14.21 -21.09 -0.64
CA ASN A 43 13.55 -21.85 0.42
C ASN A 43 12.18 -21.36 0.83
N GLU A 44 11.67 -20.29 0.23
CA GLU A 44 10.32 -19.81 0.51
C GLU A 44 9.34 -20.46 -0.46
N GLY A 45 8.31 -21.12 0.07
CA GLY A 45 7.30 -21.81 -0.72
C GLY A 45 6.73 -20.91 -1.84
N SER A 46 6.26 -21.51 -2.92
CA SER A 46 5.64 -20.79 -4.03
C SER A 46 4.13 -20.68 -3.79
N CYS A 47 3.64 -19.45 -3.67
CA CYS A 47 2.24 -19.13 -3.51
C CYS A 47 1.64 -18.53 -4.79
N VAL A 48 0.33 -18.64 -4.93
CA VAL A 48 -0.44 -18.01 -6.00
C VAL A 48 -1.37 -16.98 -5.37
N TYR A 49 -1.31 -15.78 -5.89
CA TYR A 49 -2.14 -14.66 -5.48
C TYR A 49 -3.15 -14.33 -6.57
N THR A 50 -4.35 -13.95 -6.16
CA THR A 50 -5.31 -13.30 -7.06
C THR A 50 -5.27 -11.81 -6.80
N VAL A 51 -4.89 -11.04 -7.80
CA VAL A 51 -4.85 -9.58 -7.76
C VAL A 51 -5.97 -9.04 -8.64
N THR A 52 -6.92 -8.33 -8.06
CA THR A 52 -7.98 -7.65 -8.81
C THR A 52 -7.73 -6.16 -8.79
N ILE A 53 -7.62 -5.57 -9.97
CA ILE A 53 -7.38 -4.14 -10.16
C ILE A 53 -8.59 -3.54 -10.85
N SER A 54 -9.19 -2.52 -10.21
CA SER A 54 -10.27 -1.75 -10.82
C SER A 54 -9.70 -0.47 -11.42
N THR A 55 -10.05 -0.19 -12.67
CA THR A 55 -9.74 1.07 -13.36
C THR A 55 -10.85 2.08 -13.13
N SER A 56 -10.47 3.28 -12.69
CA SER A 56 -11.42 4.35 -12.41
C SER A 56 -12.25 4.74 -13.64
N CYS A 57 -13.53 5.05 -13.43
CA CYS A 57 -14.39 5.61 -14.48
C CYS A 57 -13.96 7.02 -14.93
N SER A 58 -13.05 7.66 -14.20
CA SER A 58 -12.41 8.93 -14.60
C SER A 58 -11.01 8.73 -15.21
N SER A 59 -10.60 7.48 -15.51
CA SER A 59 -9.38 7.17 -16.26
C SER A 59 -9.56 7.49 -17.74
N ILE A 60 -8.49 7.38 -18.51
CA ILE A 60 -8.57 7.32 -19.98
C ILE A 60 -9.34 6.07 -20.41
N SER A 61 -9.76 6.00 -21.67
CA SER A 61 -10.60 4.88 -22.17
C SER A 61 -9.92 3.52 -22.02
N ALA A 62 -8.64 3.44 -22.33
CA ALA A 62 -7.80 2.27 -22.15
C ALA A 62 -6.33 2.71 -22.14
N THR A 63 -5.46 1.98 -21.45
CA THR A 63 -4.01 2.21 -21.50
C THR A 63 -3.29 1.06 -22.22
N ARG A 64 -2.25 1.40 -22.96
CA ARG A 64 -1.30 0.47 -23.55
C ARG A 64 0.06 0.53 -22.85
N ASP A 65 0.11 1.30 -21.77
CA ASP A 65 1.32 1.44 -20.98
C ASP A 65 1.66 0.13 -20.28
N HIS A 66 2.93 -0.12 -20.09
CA HIS A 66 3.41 -1.23 -19.28
C HIS A 66 3.07 -0.99 -17.80
N ILE A 67 2.38 -1.94 -17.19
CA ILE A 67 2.04 -1.90 -15.77
C ILE A 67 2.73 -3.05 -15.05
N SER A 68 3.59 -2.71 -14.10
CA SER A 68 4.24 -3.65 -13.17
C SER A 68 3.65 -3.52 -11.78
N LEU A 69 3.68 -4.61 -11.03
CA LEU A 69 3.18 -4.67 -9.66
C LEU A 69 4.24 -5.27 -8.74
N ALA A 70 4.40 -4.66 -7.56
CA ALA A 70 5.13 -5.25 -6.44
C ALA A 70 4.30 -5.11 -5.17
N PHE A 71 4.25 -6.16 -4.35
CA PHE A 71 3.62 -6.12 -3.04
C PHE A 71 4.35 -7.06 -2.08
N GLY A 72 4.10 -6.92 -0.79
CA GLY A 72 4.74 -7.77 0.19
C GLY A 72 4.33 -7.48 1.62
N ASP A 73 5.10 -8.04 2.55
CA ASP A 73 4.84 -8.00 3.97
C ASP A 73 5.89 -7.19 4.75
N ALA A 74 5.72 -7.14 6.07
CA ALA A 74 6.62 -6.42 6.98
C ALA A 74 7.96 -7.15 7.22
N TYR A 75 8.09 -8.39 6.75
CA TYR A 75 9.31 -9.21 6.94
C TYR A 75 10.25 -9.14 5.74
N GLY A 76 9.90 -8.37 4.72
CA GLY A 76 10.71 -8.18 3.53
C GLY A 76 10.45 -9.16 2.40
N ILE A 77 9.46 -10.06 2.57
CA ILE A 77 9.05 -10.96 1.48
C ILE A 77 8.30 -10.13 0.44
N GLN A 78 8.77 -10.20 -0.80
CA GLN A 78 8.25 -9.42 -1.91
C GLN A 78 7.79 -10.31 -3.06
N VAL A 79 6.61 -10.03 -3.58
CA VAL A 79 6.09 -10.60 -4.82
C VAL A 79 6.17 -9.53 -5.90
N TYR A 80 6.75 -9.89 -7.05
CA TYR A 80 6.91 -8.98 -8.17
C TYR A 80 6.32 -9.58 -9.46
N ALA A 81 5.47 -8.81 -10.11
CA ALA A 81 4.96 -9.07 -11.45
C ALA A 81 5.48 -7.99 -12.39
N PRO A 82 6.47 -8.31 -13.26
CA PRO A 82 7.11 -7.31 -14.13
C PRO A 82 6.15 -6.74 -15.17
N ARG A 83 5.11 -7.49 -15.50
CA ARG A 83 4.09 -7.08 -16.44
C ARG A 83 2.76 -7.73 -16.11
N LEU A 84 1.73 -6.93 -15.89
CA LEU A 84 0.35 -7.38 -15.71
C LEU A 84 -0.48 -7.26 -16.98
N ASP A 85 -0.18 -6.26 -17.79
CA ASP A 85 -0.89 -5.99 -19.03
C ASP A 85 -0.52 -7.01 -20.11
N ASP A 86 -1.50 -7.37 -20.91
CA ASP A 86 -1.29 -8.02 -22.20
C ASP A 86 -1.75 -7.03 -23.27
N PRO A 87 -0.85 -6.59 -24.19
CA PRO A 87 -1.21 -5.60 -25.23
C PRO A 87 -2.34 -6.04 -26.17
N TRP A 88 -2.63 -7.33 -26.16
CA TRP A 88 -3.67 -7.93 -27.01
C TRP A 88 -4.96 -8.22 -26.23
N SER A 89 -4.96 -8.03 -24.90
CA SER A 89 -6.14 -8.15 -24.06
C SER A 89 -6.74 -6.76 -23.77
N SER A 90 -8.04 -6.74 -23.52
CA SER A 90 -8.77 -5.54 -23.09
C SER A 90 -8.58 -5.30 -21.59
N THR A 91 -7.32 -5.24 -21.11
CA THR A 91 -7.03 -4.95 -19.72
C THR A 91 -6.95 -3.44 -19.47
N PHE A 92 -7.31 -3.04 -18.25
CA PHE A 92 -7.24 -1.66 -17.78
C PHE A 92 -8.10 -0.65 -18.57
N GLU A 93 -9.22 -1.12 -19.13
CA GLU A 93 -10.24 -0.26 -19.70
C GLU A 93 -10.94 0.56 -18.61
N ARG A 94 -11.43 1.72 -18.99
CA ARG A 94 -12.21 2.59 -18.08
C ARG A 94 -13.40 1.85 -17.48
N CYS A 95 -13.62 1.99 -16.17
CA CYS A 95 -14.68 1.30 -15.42
C CYS A 95 -14.58 -0.23 -15.42
N SER A 96 -13.45 -0.82 -15.82
CA SER A 96 -13.22 -2.26 -15.76
C SER A 96 -12.66 -2.72 -14.43
N ALA A 97 -12.72 -4.03 -14.22
CA ALA A 97 -12.00 -4.71 -13.15
C ALA A 97 -11.35 -5.96 -13.72
N ASP A 98 -10.03 -6.02 -13.66
CA ASP A 98 -9.22 -7.09 -14.21
C ASP A 98 -8.61 -7.93 -13.09
N SER A 99 -8.58 -9.25 -13.27
CA SER A 99 -8.03 -10.17 -12.27
C SER A 99 -6.85 -10.95 -12.84
N PHE A 100 -5.75 -10.92 -12.10
CA PHE A 100 -4.47 -11.54 -12.47
C PHE A 100 -4.09 -12.61 -11.47
N ARG A 101 -3.52 -13.69 -11.95
CA ARG A 101 -2.89 -14.72 -11.13
C ARG A 101 -1.38 -14.47 -11.09
N VAL A 102 -0.88 -14.07 -9.94
CA VAL A 102 0.53 -13.75 -9.72
C VAL A 102 1.17 -14.85 -8.87
N LYS A 103 2.28 -15.42 -9.33
CA LYS A 103 3.07 -16.39 -8.56
C LYS A 103 4.24 -15.67 -7.90
N GLY A 104 4.58 -16.09 -6.68
CA GLY A 104 5.72 -15.55 -5.95
C GLY A 104 5.95 -16.26 -4.64
N PRO A 105 6.91 -15.81 -3.83
CA PRO A 105 7.13 -16.35 -2.49
C PRO A 105 5.89 -16.18 -1.61
N CYS A 106 5.73 -17.04 -0.62
CA CYS A 106 4.59 -16.98 0.29
C CYS A 106 4.79 -15.88 1.32
N THR A 107 3.98 -14.82 1.23
CA THR A 107 4.00 -13.69 2.18
C THR A 107 3.16 -14.00 3.42
N HIS A 108 3.49 -13.33 4.51
CA HIS A 108 2.60 -13.16 5.65
C HIS A 108 1.48 -12.14 5.30
N GLN A 109 1.02 -11.36 6.28
CA GLN A 109 0.01 -10.33 6.00
C GLN A 109 0.59 -9.26 5.08
N ILE A 110 0.00 -9.10 3.90
CA ILE A 110 0.39 -8.08 2.93
C ILE A 110 0.10 -6.70 3.52
N CYS A 111 1.09 -5.83 3.52
CA CYS A 111 0.99 -4.49 4.09
C CYS A 111 1.49 -3.38 3.17
N TYR A 112 2.10 -3.70 2.02
CA TYR A 112 2.42 -2.70 1.01
C TYR A 112 2.08 -3.16 -0.40
N VAL A 113 1.85 -2.19 -1.29
CA VAL A 113 1.67 -2.38 -2.72
C VAL A 113 2.22 -1.19 -3.48
N TYR A 114 2.93 -1.47 -4.57
CA TYR A 114 3.40 -0.46 -5.51
C TYR A 114 3.05 -0.88 -6.93
N LEU A 115 2.65 0.11 -7.72
CA LEU A 115 2.47 0.01 -9.16
C LEU A 115 3.56 0.84 -9.85
N TYR A 116 4.04 0.36 -10.97
CA TYR A 116 4.98 1.07 -11.83
C TYR A 116 4.43 1.12 -13.25
N ARG A 117 4.43 2.28 -13.85
CA ARG A 117 3.90 2.50 -15.20
C ARG A 117 4.95 3.09 -16.12
N THR A 118 5.10 2.53 -17.31
CA THR A 118 5.89 3.13 -18.39
C THR A 118 5.08 3.18 -19.66
N GLY A 119 5.08 4.35 -20.29
CA GLY A 119 4.31 4.66 -21.48
C GLY A 119 3.84 6.09 -21.50
N ARG A 120 3.00 6.44 -22.47
CA ARG A 120 2.56 7.82 -22.71
C ARG A 120 1.07 8.06 -22.44
N ASP A 121 0.30 6.98 -22.31
CA ASP A 121 -1.17 7.09 -22.28
C ASP A 121 -1.69 7.63 -20.95
N GLY A 122 -1.00 7.31 -19.84
CA GLY A 122 -1.51 7.54 -18.51
C GLY A 122 -2.52 6.47 -18.10
N TRP A 123 -2.82 6.39 -16.80
CA TRP A 123 -3.79 5.46 -16.24
C TRP A 123 -4.15 5.84 -14.81
N LYS A 124 -5.43 5.65 -14.46
CA LYS A 124 -5.95 5.94 -13.12
C LYS A 124 -6.58 4.67 -12.54
N PRO A 125 -5.81 3.87 -11.76
CA PRO A 125 -6.41 2.79 -10.97
C PRO A 125 -7.32 3.38 -9.88
N ASP A 126 -8.40 2.67 -9.57
CA ASP A 126 -9.25 2.97 -8.41
C ASP A 126 -8.81 2.13 -7.20
N THR A 127 -8.82 0.80 -7.36
CA THR A 127 -8.44 -0.12 -6.28
C THR A 127 -7.51 -1.22 -6.76
N VAL A 128 -6.66 -1.68 -5.87
CA VAL A 128 -5.90 -2.93 -5.99
C VAL A 128 -6.26 -3.81 -4.82
N LYS A 129 -6.89 -4.95 -5.09
CA LYS A 129 -7.28 -5.94 -4.09
C LYS A 129 -6.46 -7.21 -4.27
N ILE A 130 -5.83 -7.67 -3.21
CA ILE A 130 -4.93 -8.83 -3.23
C ILE A 130 -5.46 -9.90 -2.29
N PHE A 131 -5.57 -11.12 -2.82
CA PHE A 131 -5.96 -12.32 -2.10
C PHE A 131 -4.74 -13.25 -2.07
N GLY A 132 -4.24 -13.53 -0.89
CA GLY A 132 -3.18 -14.50 -0.63
C GLY A 132 -3.68 -15.68 0.17
N TYR A 133 -2.97 -16.80 0.14
CA TYR A 133 -3.37 -18.00 0.87
C TYR A 133 -3.20 -17.83 2.39
N TYR A 134 -2.10 -17.21 2.82
CA TYR A 134 -1.76 -17.04 4.25
C TYR A 134 -2.06 -15.63 4.78
N SER A 135 -2.72 -14.78 4.01
CA SER A 135 -3.03 -13.41 4.39
C SER A 135 -4.53 -13.13 4.26
N LYS A 136 -5.03 -12.25 5.11
CA LYS A 136 -6.38 -11.69 4.89
C LYS A 136 -6.37 -10.86 3.62
N PRO A 137 -7.47 -10.86 2.84
CA PRO A 137 -7.60 -9.99 1.68
C PRO A 137 -7.34 -8.53 2.07
N VAL A 138 -6.56 -7.84 1.25
CA VAL A 138 -6.24 -6.43 1.46
C VAL A 138 -6.65 -5.61 0.24
N THR A 139 -7.16 -4.40 0.47
CA THR A 139 -7.55 -3.47 -0.59
C THR A 139 -6.85 -2.14 -0.39
N PHE A 140 -6.21 -1.65 -1.45
CA PHE A 140 -5.56 -0.36 -1.52
C PHE A 140 -6.32 0.55 -2.48
N TYR A 141 -6.61 1.78 -2.07
CA TYR A 141 -7.42 2.75 -2.81
C TYR A 141 -6.54 3.81 -3.45
N PHE A 142 -6.19 3.64 -4.70
CA PHE A 142 -5.30 4.56 -5.42
C PHE A 142 -5.98 5.87 -5.78
N ARG A 143 -7.06 5.82 -6.53
CA ARG A 143 -7.91 6.97 -6.92
C ARG A 143 -7.15 8.17 -7.51
N ALA A 144 -5.94 7.94 -8.00
CA ALA A 144 -5.05 8.94 -8.56
C ALA A 144 -4.47 8.47 -9.89
N PHE A 145 -4.12 9.40 -10.78
CA PHE A 145 -3.35 9.06 -11.97
C PHE A 145 -1.96 8.59 -11.56
N LEU A 146 -1.55 7.46 -12.10
CA LEU A 146 -0.25 6.87 -11.83
C LEU A 146 0.83 7.69 -12.54
N PRO A 147 1.83 8.24 -11.82
CA PRO A 147 2.96 8.90 -12.45
C PRO A 147 3.75 7.89 -13.29
N GLY A 148 4.35 8.34 -14.40
CA GLY A 148 5.18 7.50 -15.24
C GLY A 148 6.62 7.39 -14.71
N GLY A 149 7.23 6.19 -14.84
CA GLY A 149 8.64 5.99 -14.56
C GLY A 149 9.04 5.97 -13.08
N ILE A 150 8.09 5.84 -12.18
CA ILE A 150 8.34 5.78 -10.74
C ILE A 150 7.40 4.78 -10.06
N TRP A 151 7.88 4.08 -9.03
CA TRP A 151 7.05 3.27 -8.16
C TRP A 151 6.12 4.16 -7.33
N TYR A 152 4.84 3.85 -7.34
CA TYR A 152 3.81 4.64 -6.70
C TYR A 152 2.81 3.74 -5.99
N GLY A 153 2.55 4.00 -4.71
CA GLY A 153 1.65 3.14 -3.95
C GLY A 153 1.64 3.42 -2.45
N PHE A 154 1.49 2.36 -1.68
CA PHE A 154 1.25 2.42 -0.24
C PHE A 154 2.20 1.51 0.51
N ASN A 155 2.62 1.94 1.69
CA ASN A 155 3.29 1.12 2.67
C ASN A 155 2.66 1.35 4.05
N TYR A 156 1.91 0.36 4.49
CA TYR A 156 1.29 0.33 5.82
C TYR A 156 1.99 -0.65 6.76
N CYS A 157 3.15 -1.17 6.36
CA CYS A 157 3.93 -2.03 7.22
C CYS A 157 4.38 -1.24 8.44
N SER A 158 3.91 -1.60 9.62
CA SER A 158 4.51 -1.12 10.85
C SER A 158 5.95 -1.61 10.86
N SER A 159 6.91 -0.69 10.89
CA SER A 159 8.31 -1.07 11.05
C SER A 159 8.42 -1.87 12.35
N ALA A 160 8.80 -3.14 12.23
CA ALA A 160 9.10 -4.01 13.38
C ALA A 160 10.33 -3.53 14.18
N SER A 161 10.83 -2.33 13.92
CA SER A 161 12.07 -1.75 14.43
C SER A 161 11.85 -0.68 15.50
N SER A 162 11.00 -0.94 16.50
CA SER A 162 11.01 -0.14 17.73
C SER A 162 10.96 -0.98 19.02
N PHE A 163 11.42 -2.23 18.95
CA PHE A 163 11.82 -2.98 20.11
C PHE A 163 13.35 -2.96 20.26
N SER A 164 13.97 -1.77 20.30
CA SER A 164 15.30 -1.63 20.84
C SER A 164 15.19 -1.57 22.36
N SER A 165 15.46 -2.72 22.95
CA SER A 165 15.80 -2.93 24.35
C SER A 165 16.49 -1.74 25.00
N SER A 166 15.81 -1.08 25.92
CA SER A 166 16.45 -0.35 26.99
C SER A 166 17.07 -1.37 27.94
N SER A 167 18.26 -1.87 27.63
CA SER A 167 19.10 -2.56 28.57
C SER A 167 19.67 -1.52 29.52
N SER A 168 19.03 -1.41 30.69
CA SER A 168 19.57 -0.74 31.82
C SER A 168 20.87 -1.43 32.25
N SER A 169 22.01 -0.80 31.98
CA SER A 169 23.28 -1.14 32.57
C SER A 169 23.28 -0.73 34.06
N SER A 170 22.99 -1.65 34.93
CA SER A 170 23.29 -1.53 36.35
C SER A 170 24.78 -1.78 36.55
N SER A 171 25.55 -0.73 36.73
CA SER A 171 26.90 -0.77 37.25
C SER A 171 26.85 -1.08 38.74
N SER A 172 27.19 -2.29 39.11
CA SER A 172 27.55 -2.63 40.51
C SER A 172 29.03 -2.37 40.70
N ALA A 173 29.31 -1.30 41.42
CA ALA A 173 30.60 -1.12 42.08
C ALA A 173 30.66 -2.03 43.26
N SER A 174 31.74 -2.81 43.41
CA SER A 174 32.18 -3.42 44.67
C SER A 174 33.67 -3.22 44.80
N LYS A 175 33.95 -2.70 45.83
CA LYS A 175 34.99 -2.58 46.81
C LYS A 175 36.18 -3.54 46.62
#